data_e3a73b3eb8374ef98a78ad9643fc7d54
#
_entry.id   e3a73b3eb8374ef98a78ad9643fc7d54
#
_cell.length_a   1.000
_cell.length_b   1.000
_cell.length_c   1.000
_cell.angle_alpha   90.00
_cell.angle_beta   90.00
_cell.angle_gamma   90.00
#
_symmetry.space_group_name_H-M   'P 1'
#
loop_
_entity.id
_entity.type
_entity.pdbx_description
1 polymer ?
#
loop_
_entity_poly.entity_id
_entity_poly.type
_entity_poly.pdbx_seq_one_letter_code
_entity_poly.pdbx_strand_id
1 'polypeptide(L)'
;MKTQEELNGVKVPRPTDQRYSIALFFTDYFPKIPRLKFSLKGIISDGLPTTAPHLTRADSYVRQPAYKRVDVGLSYELVGKDYKPSSGLFSHFKEIWLGLDCFNLMDISNVSSYYWVTDVNDIQYAVPNYLTRRQLNVRLSASF
;
A
#
# COMPACT_ATOMS: atom_id res chain seq x y z
N MET A 1 8.01 1.36 -17.07
CA MET A 1 9.37 1.38 -17.68
C MET A 1 9.81 -0.07 -17.85
N LYS A 2 10.26 -0.49 -19.03
CA LYS A 2 10.66 -1.88 -19.29
C LYS A 2 12.17 -1.99 -19.11
N THR A 3 12.63 -2.74 -18.13
CA THR A 3 14.05 -2.93 -17.83
C THR A 3 14.44 -4.37 -18.10
N GLN A 4 15.41 -4.58 -18.98
CA GLN A 4 15.90 -5.88 -19.39
C GLN A 4 17.42 -5.99 -19.19
N GLU A 5 17.90 -7.20 -19.01
CA GLU A 5 19.32 -7.55 -19.01
C GLU A 5 19.52 -8.79 -19.89
N GLU A 6 20.72 -9.01 -20.31
CA GLU A 6 21.10 -10.18 -21.10
C GLU A 6 21.80 -11.20 -20.20
N LEU A 7 21.25 -12.41 -20.14
CA LEU A 7 21.80 -13.55 -19.43
C LEU A 7 21.98 -14.68 -20.43
N ASN A 8 23.20 -15.15 -20.63
CA ASN A 8 23.52 -16.24 -21.56
C ASN A 8 22.97 -16.02 -22.98
N GLY A 9 23.02 -14.78 -23.48
CA GLY A 9 22.49 -14.43 -24.81
C GLY A 9 20.96 -14.27 -24.89
N VAL A 10 20.24 -14.44 -23.77
CA VAL A 10 18.78 -14.27 -23.70
C VAL A 10 18.43 -12.98 -22.98
N LYS A 11 17.56 -12.16 -23.56
CA LYS A 11 17.05 -10.93 -22.93
C LYS A 11 15.96 -11.27 -21.94
N VAL A 12 16.19 -11.00 -20.65
CA VAL A 12 15.28 -11.28 -19.55
C VAL A 12 14.93 -10.00 -18.79
N PRO A 13 13.74 -9.91 -18.19
CA PRO A 13 13.39 -8.78 -17.34
C PRO A 13 14.24 -8.80 -16.07
N ARG A 14 14.66 -7.61 -15.62
CA ARG A 14 15.32 -7.49 -14.30
C ARG A 14 14.33 -7.79 -13.18
N PRO A 15 14.80 -8.21 -12.00
CA PRO A 15 13.93 -8.47 -10.84
C PRO A 15 13.06 -7.27 -10.43
N THR A 16 13.51 -6.07 -10.76
CA THR A 16 12.83 -4.80 -10.49
C THR A 16 12.01 -4.29 -11.69
N ASP A 17 11.86 -5.11 -12.75
CA ASP A 17 11.12 -4.69 -13.94
C ASP A 17 9.62 -4.59 -13.64
N GLN A 18 9.16 -3.37 -13.55
CA GLN A 18 7.76 -3.02 -13.34
C GLN A 18 7.29 -2.18 -14.53
N ARG A 19 6.39 -2.73 -15.37
CA ARG A 19 5.98 -2.09 -16.63
C ARG A 19 5.22 -0.81 -16.42
N TYR A 20 4.38 -0.76 -15.35
CA TYR A 20 3.62 0.42 -14.96
C TYR A 20 3.50 0.50 -13.44
N SER A 21 3.41 1.72 -12.95
CA SER A 21 3.01 2.04 -11.58
C SER A 21 2.27 3.36 -11.62
N ILE A 22 1.03 3.36 -11.13
CA ILE A 22 0.15 4.51 -11.09
C ILE A 22 -0.26 4.71 -9.63
N ALA A 23 -0.03 5.92 -9.14
CA ALA A 23 -0.47 6.33 -7.80
C ALA A 23 -1.34 7.57 -7.91
N LEU A 24 -2.48 7.55 -7.23
CA LEU A 24 -3.38 8.67 -7.04
C LEU A 24 -3.37 9.05 -5.57
N PHE A 25 -3.23 10.33 -5.29
CA PHE A 25 -3.41 10.88 -3.96
C PHE A 25 -4.33 12.08 -4.04
N PHE A 26 -5.39 12.08 -3.25
CA PHE A 26 -6.34 13.17 -3.11
C PHE A 26 -6.57 13.47 -1.63
N THR A 27 -6.58 14.74 -1.27
CA THR A 27 -6.96 15.18 0.07
C THR A 27 -7.64 16.53 -0.03
N ASP A 28 -8.77 16.68 0.68
CA ASP A 28 -9.53 17.92 0.72
C ASP A 28 -10.38 18.01 1.97
N TYR A 29 -10.88 19.20 2.25
CA TYR A 29 -11.83 19.47 3.32
C TYR A 29 -13.25 19.43 2.79
N PHE A 30 -14.20 18.97 3.63
CA PHE A 30 -15.61 19.02 3.24
C PHE A 30 -16.11 20.48 3.25
N PRO A 31 -16.68 20.99 2.14
CA PRO A 31 -17.10 22.39 2.05
C PRO A 31 -18.11 22.82 3.12
N LYS A 32 -18.98 21.89 3.54
CA LYS A 32 -19.99 22.14 4.58
C LYS A 32 -19.49 21.90 6.01
N ILE A 33 -18.36 21.23 6.16
CA ILE A 33 -17.76 20.88 7.46
C ILE A 33 -16.25 21.09 7.34
N PRO A 34 -15.76 22.34 7.45
CA PRO A 34 -14.35 22.68 7.20
C PRO A 34 -13.38 22.03 8.19
N ARG A 35 -13.90 21.47 9.27
CA ARG A 35 -13.15 20.70 10.29
C ARG A 35 -12.97 19.21 9.89
N LEU A 36 -13.65 18.75 8.87
CA LEU A 36 -13.56 17.37 8.40
C LEU A 36 -12.71 17.31 7.12
N LYS A 37 -11.61 16.60 7.20
CA LYS A 37 -10.67 16.35 6.11
C LYS A 37 -10.81 14.94 5.63
N PHE A 38 -10.94 14.76 4.33
CA PHE A 38 -10.96 13.47 3.64
C PHE A 38 -9.64 13.23 2.91
N SER A 39 -9.17 12.01 2.89
CA SER A 39 -8.03 11.59 2.10
C SER A 39 -8.33 10.28 1.37
N LEU A 40 -7.89 10.19 0.12
CA LEU A 40 -7.98 9.01 -0.73
C LEU A 40 -6.61 8.75 -1.34
N LYS A 41 -6.14 7.52 -1.24
CA LYS A 41 -4.91 7.06 -1.90
C LYS A 41 -5.20 5.80 -2.68
N GLY A 42 -4.90 5.80 -3.97
CA GLY A 42 -4.99 4.64 -4.84
C GLY A 42 -3.62 4.29 -5.41
N ILE A 43 -3.29 3.01 -5.46
CA ILE A 43 -2.07 2.51 -6.08
C ILE A 43 -2.42 1.28 -6.92
N ILE A 44 -1.95 1.28 -8.16
CA ILE A 44 -1.96 0.12 -9.05
C ILE A 44 -0.58 0.01 -9.68
N SER A 45 0.05 -1.14 -9.55
CA SER A 45 1.35 -1.39 -10.17
C SER A 45 1.45 -2.81 -10.70
N ASP A 46 2.26 -2.98 -11.75
CA ASP A 46 2.50 -4.29 -12.35
C ASP A 46 3.26 -5.20 -11.39
N GLY A 47 3.04 -6.51 -11.52
CA GLY A 47 3.75 -7.50 -10.75
C GLY A 47 5.22 -7.61 -11.15
N LEU A 48 6.07 -7.87 -10.19
CA LEU A 48 7.50 -8.10 -10.40
C LEU A 48 7.74 -9.51 -10.98
N PRO A 49 8.74 -9.70 -11.85
CA PRO A 49 9.13 -11.02 -12.30
C PRO A 49 9.78 -11.81 -11.16
N THR A 50 9.43 -13.08 -11.04
CA THR A 50 9.99 -14.02 -10.09
C THR A 50 10.30 -15.35 -10.77
N THR A 51 11.24 -16.10 -10.22
CA THR A 51 11.70 -17.39 -10.77
C THR A 51 11.79 -18.40 -9.64
N ALA A 52 11.52 -19.68 -9.96
CA ALA A 52 11.69 -20.76 -9.00
C ALA A 52 13.17 -20.94 -8.61
N PRO A 53 13.49 -21.35 -7.36
CA PRO A 53 14.86 -21.40 -6.85
C PRO A 53 15.84 -22.25 -7.65
N HIS A 54 15.37 -23.31 -8.31
CA HIS A 54 16.21 -24.20 -9.13
C HIS A 54 16.31 -23.79 -10.60
N LEU A 55 15.65 -22.70 -11.00
CA LEU A 55 15.68 -22.17 -12.35
C LEU A 55 16.39 -20.82 -12.40
N THR A 56 17.00 -20.51 -13.53
CA THR A 56 17.48 -19.15 -13.80
C THR A 56 16.38 -18.34 -14.50
N ARG A 57 16.49 -17.02 -14.45
CA ARG A 57 15.56 -16.15 -15.20
C ARG A 57 15.65 -16.30 -16.70
N ALA A 58 16.76 -16.84 -17.20
CA ALA A 58 16.91 -17.18 -18.61
C ALA A 58 16.09 -18.42 -19.00
N ASP A 59 15.91 -19.35 -18.07
CA ASP A 59 15.14 -20.58 -18.31
C ASP A 59 13.63 -20.31 -18.22
N SER A 60 13.19 -19.66 -17.15
CA SER A 60 11.77 -19.36 -16.94
C SER A 60 11.58 -18.27 -15.89
N TYR A 61 10.58 -17.43 -16.10
CA TYR A 61 10.10 -16.50 -15.09
C TYR A 61 8.59 -16.32 -15.20
N VAL A 62 7.97 -16.01 -14.06
CA VAL A 62 6.55 -15.65 -13.97
C VAL A 62 6.42 -14.25 -13.36
N ARG A 63 5.39 -13.52 -13.73
CA ARG A 63 5.08 -12.25 -13.07
C ARG A 63 4.11 -12.47 -11.93
N GLN A 64 4.41 -11.84 -10.81
CA GLN A 64 3.47 -11.76 -9.70
C GLN A 64 2.19 -11.04 -10.14
N PRO A 65 1.06 -11.29 -9.49
CA PRO A 65 -0.15 -10.51 -9.69
C PRO A 65 0.09 -9.02 -9.49
N ALA A 66 -0.63 -8.18 -10.23
CA ALA A 66 -0.55 -6.74 -10.08
C ALA A 66 -0.96 -6.31 -8.65
N TYR A 67 -0.15 -5.46 -8.04
CA TYR A 67 -0.45 -4.84 -6.75
C TYR A 67 -1.55 -3.80 -6.92
N LYS A 68 -2.57 -3.86 -6.08
CA LYS A 68 -3.70 -2.92 -6.10
C LYS A 68 -4.08 -2.59 -4.67
N ARG A 69 -4.17 -1.30 -4.34
CA ARG A 69 -4.57 -0.87 -3.01
C ARG A 69 -5.30 0.47 -3.06
N VAL A 70 -6.36 0.57 -2.30
CA VAL A 70 -7.09 1.81 -2.05
C VAL A 70 -7.16 2.03 -0.55
N ASP A 71 -6.68 3.20 -0.10
CA ASP A 71 -6.75 3.63 1.29
C ASP A 71 -7.64 4.87 1.38
N VAL A 72 -8.46 4.94 2.42
CA VAL A 72 -9.33 6.07 2.72
C VAL A 72 -9.09 6.52 4.16
N GLY A 73 -9.00 7.83 4.34
CA GLY A 73 -8.85 8.44 5.66
C GLY A 73 -9.84 9.58 5.88
N LEU A 74 -10.34 9.67 7.09
CA LEU A 74 -11.11 10.80 7.61
C LEU A 74 -10.39 11.37 8.81
N SER A 75 -10.24 12.69 8.87
CA SER A 75 -9.65 13.38 10.02
C SER A 75 -10.54 14.53 10.44
N TYR A 76 -10.88 14.57 11.71
CA TYR A 76 -11.72 15.61 12.27
C TYR A 76 -10.93 16.45 13.29
N GLU A 77 -10.99 17.78 13.10
CA GLU A 77 -10.37 18.75 14.00
C GLU A 77 -11.24 18.96 15.23
N LEU A 78 -10.78 18.48 16.38
CA LEU A 78 -11.46 18.67 17.67
C LEU A 78 -11.16 20.03 18.27
N VAL A 79 -9.89 20.46 18.18
CA VAL A 79 -9.39 21.77 18.62
C VAL A 79 -8.55 22.36 17.51
N GLY A 80 -8.73 23.63 17.18
CA GLY A 80 -7.98 24.33 16.14
C GLY A 80 -8.11 25.85 16.31
N LYS A 81 -7.59 26.60 15.32
CA LYS A 81 -7.54 28.06 15.37
C LYS A 81 -8.92 28.70 15.56
N ASP A 82 -9.92 28.17 14.83
CA ASP A 82 -11.29 28.73 14.82
C ASP A 82 -12.21 28.12 15.90
N TYR A 83 -11.73 27.07 16.57
CA TYR A 83 -12.45 26.42 17.65
C TYR A 83 -11.52 26.00 18.77
N LYS A 84 -11.41 26.89 19.75
CA LYS A 84 -10.63 26.67 20.96
C LYS A 84 -11.55 26.76 22.17
N PRO A 85 -11.68 25.68 22.98
CA PRO A 85 -12.45 25.74 24.22
C PRO A 85 -11.82 26.78 25.15
N SER A 86 -12.65 27.61 25.74
CA SER A 86 -12.21 28.70 26.66
C SER A 86 -11.79 28.18 28.04
N SER A 87 -12.16 26.92 28.39
CA SER A 87 -11.82 26.32 29.69
C SER A 87 -11.77 24.80 29.59
N GLY A 88 -11.07 24.14 30.52
CA GLY A 88 -10.94 22.71 30.61
C GLY A 88 -9.64 22.18 30.03
N LEU A 89 -9.49 20.84 30.02
CA LEU A 89 -8.29 20.15 29.58
C LEU A 89 -7.87 20.55 28.14
N PHE A 90 -8.81 20.72 27.24
CA PHE A 90 -8.56 21.03 25.83
C PHE A 90 -8.08 22.46 25.58
N SER A 91 -8.22 23.40 26.54
CA SER A 91 -7.73 24.78 26.39
C SER A 91 -6.21 24.91 26.32
N HIS A 92 -5.47 23.88 26.75
CA HIS A 92 -4.00 23.84 26.75
C HIS A 92 -3.41 23.41 25.40
N PHE A 93 -4.24 22.86 24.52
CA PHE A 93 -3.79 22.40 23.21
C PHE A 93 -4.00 23.49 22.14
N LYS A 94 -3.07 23.56 21.19
CA LYS A 94 -3.20 24.41 19.99
C LYS A 94 -4.08 23.71 18.95
N GLU A 95 -3.85 22.43 18.76
CA GLU A 95 -4.58 21.62 17.79
C GLU A 95 -4.76 20.20 18.30
N ILE A 96 -5.94 19.63 18.07
CA ILE A 96 -6.23 18.21 18.30
C ILE A 96 -6.99 17.68 17.08
N TRP A 97 -6.45 16.61 16.48
CA TRP A 97 -7.05 15.92 15.36
C TRP A 97 -7.35 14.47 15.71
N LEU A 98 -8.55 14.02 15.43
CA LEU A 98 -8.94 12.61 15.47
C LEU A 98 -9.02 12.09 14.04
N GLY A 99 -8.26 11.05 13.73
CA GLY A 99 -8.21 10.39 12.43
C GLY A 99 -8.74 8.97 12.49
N LEU A 100 -9.44 8.56 11.44
CA LEU A 100 -9.85 7.18 11.15
C LEU A 100 -9.35 6.84 9.76
N ASP A 101 -8.45 5.87 9.66
CA ASP A 101 -7.88 5.43 8.39
C ASP A 101 -8.30 3.97 8.12
N CYS A 102 -8.75 3.71 6.89
CA CYS A 102 -9.01 2.37 6.39
C CYS A 102 -8.00 2.06 5.29
N PHE A 103 -7.04 1.19 5.60
CA PHE A 103 -6.05 0.70 4.64
C PHE A 103 -6.59 -0.51 3.90
N ASN A 104 -6.27 -0.60 2.59
CA ASN A 104 -6.73 -1.68 1.73
C ASN A 104 -8.26 -1.84 1.78
N LEU A 105 -8.99 -0.76 1.53
CA LEU A 105 -10.47 -0.68 1.60
C LEU A 105 -11.15 -1.82 0.82
N MET A 106 -10.60 -2.17 -0.35
CA MET A 106 -11.13 -3.21 -1.22
C MET A 106 -10.81 -4.64 -0.75
N ASP A 107 -10.04 -4.78 0.34
CA ASP A 107 -9.60 -6.06 0.92
C ASP A 107 -8.90 -6.99 -0.09
N ILE A 108 -8.10 -6.43 -0.98
CA ILE A 108 -7.38 -7.17 -2.01
C ILE A 108 -6.21 -7.93 -1.39
N SER A 109 -6.13 -9.23 -1.67
CA SER A 109 -5.01 -10.08 -1.26
C SER A 109 -3.81 -9.85 -2.19
N ASN A 110 -3.00 -8.84 -1.88
CA ASN A 110 -1.79 -8.55 -2.63
C ASN A 110 -0.67 -9.52 -2.26
N VAL A 111 -0.03 -10.11 -3.25
CA VAL A 111 1.12 -11.01 -3.06
C VAL A 111 2.37 -10.18 -2.79
N SER A 112 3.07 -10.51 -1.70
CA SER A 112 4.37 -9.93 -1.35
C SER A 112 5.54 -10.71 -1.94
N SER A 113 5.45 -12.04 -1.83
CA SER A 113 6.49 -12.98 -2.24
C SER A 113 5.89 -14.36 -2.40
N TYR A 114 6.70 -15.33 -2.83
CA TYR A 114 6.33 -16.74 -2.84
C TYR A 114 7.26 -17.55 -1.95
N TYR A 115 6.69 -18.50 -1.20
CA TYR A 115 7.42 -19.64 -0.67
C TYR A 115 7.39 -20.75 -1.70
N TRP A 116 8.52 -21.39 -1.92
CA TRP A 116 8.63 -22.50 -2.82
C TRP A 116 8.72 -23.79 -2.01
N VAL A 117 7.79 -24.70 -2.27
CA VAL A 117 7.72 -26.01 -1.62
C VAL A 117 7.93 -27.07 -2.67
N THR A 118 8.85 -27.98 -2.42
CA THR A 118 9.14 -29.12 -3.30
C THR A 118 8.46 -30.35 -2.74
N ASP A 119 7.72 -31.09 -3.58
CA ASP A 119 7.09 -32.34 -3.19
C ASP A 119 8.06 -33.53 -3.29
N VAL A 120 7.55 -34.73 -2.99
CA VAL A 120 8.32 -35.97 -3.04
C VAL A 120 8.74 -36.39 -4.46
N ASN A 121 8.15 -35.77 -5.49
CA ASN A 121 8.46 -36.02 -6.92
C ASN A 121 9.34 -34.90 -7.49
N ASP A 122 9.96 -34.08 -6.64
CA ASP A 122 10.82 -32.95 -7.00
C ASP A 122 10.09 -31.82 -7.78
N ILE A 123 8.75 -31.75 -7.64
CA ILE A 123 7.94 -30.70 -8.27
C ILE A 123 7.84 -29.51 -7.31
N GLN A 124 8.15 -28.31 -7.84
CA GLN A 124 8.11 -27.07 -7.08
C GLN A 124 6.75 -26.37 -7.20
N TYR A 125 6.18 -26.03 -6.05
CA TYR A 125 4.94 -25.27 -5.93
C TYR A 125 5.20 -23.88 -5.33
N ALA A 126 4.66 -22.85 -5.98
CA ALA A 126 4.70 -21.47 -5.49
C ALA A 126 3.53 -21.21 -4.54
N VAL A 127 3.80 -21.08 -3.26
CA VAL A 127 2.82 -20.71 -2.23
C VAL A 127 2.88 -19.21 -2.00
N PRO A 128 1.82 -18.44 -2.29
CA PRO A 128 1.85 -17.00 -2.16
C PRO A 128 1.87 -16.57 -0.68
N ASN A 129 2.75 -15.63 -0.37
CA ASN A 129 2.76 -14.89 0.88
C ASN A 129 2.05 -13.56 0.66
N TYR A 130 0.95 -13.32 1.36
CA TYR A 130 0.12 -12.15 1.17
C TYR A 130 0.51 -11.01 2.11
N LEU A 131 0.41 -9.78 1.61
CA LEU A 131 0.46 -8.58 2.44
C LEU A 131 -0.80 -8.49 3.32
N THR A 132 -0.74 -7.59 4.30
CA THR A 132 -1.85 -7.31 5.21
C THR A 132 -3.12 -6.95 4.45
N ARG A 133 -4.21 -7.57 4.85
CA ARG A 133 -5.55 -7.30 4.33
C ARG A 133 -6.07 -5.96 4.85
N ARG A 134 -7.37 -5.73 4.78
CA ARG A 134 -7.97 -4.48 5.27
C ARG A 134 -7.65 -4.25 6.74
N GLN A 135 -7.23 -3.04 7.05
CA GLN A 135 -6.93 -2.61 8.41
C GLN A 135 -7.64 -1.29 8.71
N LEU A 136 -8.19 -1.21 9.91
CA LEU A 136 -8.72 0.04 10.47
C LEU A 136 -7.72 0.59 11.48
N ASN A 137 -7.42 1.87 11.37
CA ASN A 137 -6.52 2.57 12.26
C ASN A 137 -7.18 3.84 12.80
N VAL A 138 -7.09 4.05 14.11
CA VAL A 138 -7.51 5.28 14.78
C VAL A 138 -6.27 6.05 15.19
N ARG A 139 -6.22 7.33 14.85
CA ARG A 139 -5.10 8.21 15.13
C ARG A 139 -5.59 9.43 15.92
N LEU A 140 -4.91 9.73 17.02
CA LEU A 140 -5.07 10.97 17.76
C LEU A 140 -3.75 11.75 17.65
N SER A 141 -3.83 12.99 17.18
CA SER A 141 -2.69 13.91 17.09
C SER A 141 -3.02 15.16 17.90
N ALA A 142 -2.12 15.55 18.79
CA ALA A 142 -2.27 16.73 19.62
C ALA A 142 -0.99 17.56 19.62
N SER A 143 -1.12 18.89 19.51
CA SER A 143 -0.02 19.85 19.65
C SER A 143 -0.31 20.87 20.76
N PHE A 144 0.72 21.26 21.49
CA PHE A 144 0.68 22.20 22.62
C PHE A 144 1.14 23.60 22.22
#